data_891f6ef361344be05c317682e906b8b9
#
_entry.id   891f6ef361344be05c317682e906b8b9
#
_cell.length_a   1.000
_cell.length_b   1.000
_cell.length_c   1.000
_cell.angle_alpha   90.00
_cell.angle_beta   90.00
_cell.angle_gamma   90.00
#
_symmetry.space_group_name_H-M   'P 1'
#
loop_
_entity.id
_entity.type
_entity.pdbx_description
1 polymer ?
#
loop_
_entity_poly.entity_id
_entity_poly.type
_entity_poly.pdbx_seq_one_letter_code
_entity_poly.pdbx_strand_id
1 'polypeptide(L)'
;MRRVALLRRQADERVEKRLREEKCEYERKRQRIISRSVEAVPFQIGVKWGLRTAERILIPPVYRRILHPVGGYCAYQDSSCQWGVLAVDGRIIIRARYMEVEIDRDGTARLTLVPGKMETVKLTD
;
A
#
# COMPACT_ATOMS: atom_id res chain seq x y z
N MET A 1 14.62 -7.16 51.40
CA MET A 1 15.18 -6.41 50.30
C MET A 1 15.36 -7.22 49.00
N ARG A 2 15.86 -8.44 49.10
CA ARG A 2 16.03 -9.30 47.89
C ARG A 2 14.73 -9.62 47.16
N ARG A 3 13.60 -9.81 47.87
CA ARG A 3 12.29 -10.05 47.23
C ARG A 3 11.79 -8.88 46.41
N VAL A 4 12.01 -7.65 46.88
CA VAL A 4 11.54 -6.44 46.14
C VAL A 4 12.34 -6.24 44.86
N ALA A 5 13.66 -6.45 44.90
CA ALA A 5 14.51 -6.36 43.72
C ALA A 5 14.17 -7.43 42.66
N LEU A 6 13.87 -8.66 43.10
CA LEU A 6 13.47 -9.76 42.21
C LEU A 6 12.13 -9.49 41.56
N LEU A 7 11.14 -8.97 42.28
CA LEU A 7 9.83 -8.61 41.76
C LEU A 7 9.90 -7.48 40.73
N ARG A 8 10.73 -6.47 40.96
CA ARG A 8 10.97 -5.40 39.96
C ARG A 8 11.59 -5.94 38.71
N ARG A 9 12.57 -6.81 38.79
CA ARG A 9 13.23 -7.44 37.67
C ARG A 9 12.23 -8.26 36.82
N GLN A 10 11.37 -9.04 37.46
CA GLN A 10 10.34 -9.81 36.79
C GLN A 10 9.29 -8.91 36.11
N ALA A 11 8.91 -7.80 36.73
CA ALA A 11 7.99 -6.85 36.16
C ALA A 11 8.60 -6.18 34.90
N ASP A 12 9.85 -5.78 34.96
CA ASP A 12 10.57 -5.18 33.83
C ASP A 12 10.72 -6.18 32.67
N GLU A 13 11.04 -7.44 32.97
CA GLU A 13 11.12 -8.49 31.95
C GLU A 13 9.77 -8.75 31.27
N ARG A 14 8.67 -8.71 32.00
CA ARG A 14 7.31 -8.86 31.44
C ARG A 14 6.94 -7.70 30.52
N VAL A 15 7.27 -6.49 30.90
CA VAL A 15 7.03 -5.29 30.08
C VAL A 15 7.85 -5.35 28.79
N GLU A 16 9.13 -5.69 28.87
CA GLU A 16 9.99 -5.84 27.70
C GLU A 16 9.48 -6.94 26.75
N LYS A 17 9.05 -8.07 27.29
CA LYS A 17 8.49 -9.16 26.50
C LYS A 17 7.22 -8.74 25.78
N ARG A 18 6.32 -8.02 26.46
CA ARG A 18 5.09 -7.49 25.86
C ARG A 18 5.38 -6.52 24.72
N LEU A 19 6.32 -5.59 24.90
CA LEU A 19 6.74 -4.66 23.87
C LEU A 19 7.34 -5.36 22.65
N ARG A 20 8.13 -6.42 22.86
CA ARG A 20 8.65 -7.23 21.75
C ARG A 20 7.54 -7.96 20.98
N GLU A 21 6.58 -8.53 21.68
CA GLU A 21 5.44 -9.22 21.07
C GLU A 21 4.59 -8.25 20.24
N GLU A 22 4.29 -7.07 20.76
CA GLU A 22 3.55 -6.04 20.03
C GLU A 22 4.30 -5.58 18.77
N LYS A 23 5.61 -5.37 18.87
CA LYS A 23 6.45 -5.01 17.74
C LYS A 23 6.48 -6.11 16.67
N CYS A 24 6.60 -7.37 17.07
CA CYS A 24 6.56 -8.51 16.17
C CYS A 24 5.21 -8.62 15.44
N GLU A 25 4.09 -8.40 16.14
CA GLU A 25 2.76 -8.38 15.51
C GLU A 25 2.63 -7.27 14.49
N TYR A 26 3.12 -6.07 14.80
CA TYR A 26 3.10 -4.93 13.89
C TYR A 26 3.93 -5.22 12.64
N GLU A 27 5.13 -5.77 12.79
CA GLU A 27 5.99 -6.16 11.68
C GLU A 27 5.36 -7.25 10.82
N ARG A 28 4.71 -8.24 11.43
CA ARG A 28 3.97 -9.29 10.71
C ARG A 28 2.81 -8.72 9.89
N LYS A 29 2.03 -7.82 10.46
CA LYS A 29 0.95 -7.14 9.75
C LYS A 29 1.47 -6.33 8.57
N ARG A 30 2.56 -5.60 8.78
CA ARG A 30 3.22 -4.83 7.72
C ARG A 30 3.74 -5.73 6.59
N GLN A 31 4.37 -6.84 6.92
CA GLN A 31 4.84 -7.82 5.94
C GLN A 31 3.68 -8.48 5.19
N ARG A 32 2.56 -8.77 5.85
CA ARG A 32 1.36 -9.29 5.19
C ARG A 32 0.80 -8.29 4.18
N ILE A 33 0.77 -7.02 4.50
CA ILE A 33 0.32 -5.97 3.57
C ILE A 33 1.24 -5.91 2.37
N ILE A 34 2.55 -5.92 2.57
CA ILE A 34 3.56 -5.93 1.50
C ILE A 34 3.43 -7.20 0.65
N SER A 35 3.32 -8.37 1.27
CA SER A 35 3.14 -9.64 0.57
C SER A 35 1.85 -9.67 -0.24
N ARG A 36 0.75 -9.17 0.31
CA ARG A 36 -0.53 -9.06 -0.40
C ARG A 36 -0.45 -8.11 -1.60
N SER A 37 0.30 -7.01 -1.48
CA SER A 37 0.48 -6.09 -2.60
C SER A 37 1.24 -6.72 -3.75
N VAL A 38 2.19 -7.61 -3.47
CA VAL A 38 2.91 -8.38 -4.48
C VAL A 38 2.01 -9.42 -5.16
N GLU A 39 1.07 -10.02 -4.41
CA GLU A 39 0.12 -11.01 -4.92
C GLU A 39 -1.13 -10.39 -5.58
N ALA A 40 -1.34 -9.11 -5.41
CA ALA A 40 -2.49 -8.43 -5.97
C ALA A 40 -2.35 -8.28 -7.48
N VAL A 41 -3.41 -8.62 -8.21
CA VAL A 41 -3.44 -8.54 -9.67
C VAL A 41 -4.67 -7.77 -10.13
N PRO A 42 -4.55 -6.96 -11.20
CA PRO A 42 -5.71 -6.35 -11.82
C PRO A 42 -6.64 -7.42 -12.40
N PHE A 43 -7.94 -7.20 -12.28
CA PHE A 43 -8.94 -8.05 -12.91
C PHE A 43 -10.01 -7.19 -13.58
N GLN A 44 -10.67 -7.75 -14.58
CA GLN A 44 -11.65 -7.04 -15.40
C GLN A 44 -13.00 -7.75 -15.34
N ILE A 45 -14.06 -6.96 -15.15
CA ILE A 45 -15.44 -7.40 -15.33
C ILE A 45 -16.10 -6.45 -16.34
N GLY A 46 -16.46 -6.97 -17.51
CA GLY A 46 -16.91 -6.13 -18.60
C GLY A 46 -15.82 -5.18 -19.07
N VAL A 47 -16.07 -3.88 -19.01
CA VAL A 47 -15.09 -2.85 -19.39
C VAL A 47 -14.42 -2.20 -18.17
N LYS A 48 -14.74 -2.67 -16.96
CA LYS A 48 -14.25 -2.08 -15.72
C LYS A 48 -13.20 -2.94 -15.06
N TRP A 49 -12.22 -2.28 -14.46
CA TRP A 49 -11.10 -2.92 -13.80
C TRP A 49 -11.11 -2.69 -12.30
N GLY A 50 -10.67 -3.69 -11.58
CA GLY A 50 -10.42 -3.67 -10.15
C GLY A 50 -9.11 -4.35 -9.82
N LEU A 51 -8.87 -4.59 -8.55
CA LEU A 51 -7.68 -5.24 -8.04
C LEU A 51 -8.10 -6.34 -7.06
N ARG A 52 -7.49 -7.52 -7.18
CA ARG A 52 -7.80 -8.64 -6.29
C ARG A 52 -6.58 -9.47 -5.96
N THR A 53 -6.69 -10.18 -4.85
CA THR A 53 -5.82 -11.32 -4.55
C THR A 53 -6.58 -12.62 -4.83
N ALA A 54 -5.92 -13.76 -4.66
CA ALA A 54 -6.57 -15.06 -4.77
C ALA A 54 -7.73 -15.23 -3.77
N GLU A 55 -7.67 -14.54 -2.63
CA GLU A 55 -8.62 -14.70 -1.53
C GLU A 55 -9.76 -13.69 -1.52
N ARG A 56 -9.52 -12.46 -1.99
CA ARG A 56 -10.53 -11.39 -1.92
C ARG A 56 -10.30 -10.27 -2.94
N ILE A 57 -11.36 -9.49 -3.15
CA ILE A 57 -11.30 -8.27 -3.95
C ILE A 57 -10.82 -7.13 -3.06
N LEU A 58 -9.74 -6.47 -3.46
CA LEU A 58 -9.18 -5.31 -2.76
C LEU A 58 -9.79 -4.00 -3.25
N ILE A 59 -9.95 -3.87 -4.57
CA ILE A 59 -10.56 -2.71 -5.23
C ILE A 59 -11.64 -3.24 -6.16
N PRO A 60 -12.91 -2.80 -5.98
CA PRO A 60 -14.00 -3.26 -6.85
C PRO A 60 -13.78 -2.79 -8.30
N PRO A 61 -14.36 -3.48 -9.31
CA PRO A 61 -14.19 -3.15 -10.72
C PRO A 61 -15.02 -1.92 -11.12
N VAL A 62 -14.52 -0.74 -10.78
CA VAL A 62 -15.17 0.55 -11.03
C VAL A 62 -14.32 1.51 -11.86
N TYR A 63 -13.07 1.15 -12.12
CA TYR A 63 -12.13 1.99 -12.86
C TYR A 63 -11.99 1.53 -14.31
N ARG A 64 -11.66 2.45 -15.19
CA ARG A 64 -11.43 2.15 -16.61
C ARG A 64 -10.21 1.26 -16.80
N ARG A 65 -9.18 1.43 -15.98
CA ARG A 65 -7.97 0.63 -16.00
C ARG A 65 -7.24 0.66 -14.66
N ILE A 66 -6.61 -0.45 -14.31
CA ILE A 66 -5.70 -0.54 -13.17
C ILE A 66 -4.47 -1.31 -13.63
N LEU A 67 -3.28 -0.76 -13.40
CA LEU A 67 -2.02 -1.42 -13.71
C LEU A 67 -1.56 -2.27 -12.52
N HIS A 68 -0.60 -3.16 -12.76
CA HIS A 68 -0.03 -3.98 -11.70
C HIS A 68 0.54 -3.13 -10.57
N PRO A 69 0.30 -3.50 -9.30
CA PRO A 69 0.86 -2.78 -8.16
C PRO A 69 2.39 -2.82 -8.13
N VAL A 70 2.97 -1.72 -7.71
CA VAL A 70 4.40 -1.60 -7.44
C VAL A 70 4.56 -1.01 -6.04
N GLY A 71 5.15 -1.79 -5.12
CA GLY A 71 5.41 -1.31 -3.76
C GLY A 71 4.17 -0.92 -2.95
N GLY A 72 3.01 -1.53 -3.22
CA GLY A 72 1.76 -1.23 -2.51
C GLY A 72 0.92 -0.12 -3.14
N TYR A 73 1.32 0.37 -4.32
CA TYR A 73 0.62 1.42 -5.06
C TYR A 73 0.37 0.97 -6.49
N CYS A 74 -0.72 1.42 -7.08
CA CYS A 74 -1.04 1.12 -8.48
C CYS A 74 -1.54 2.36 -9.21
N ALA A 75 -1.19 2.46 -10.49
CA ALA A 75 -1.74 3.48 -11.37
C ALA A 75 -3.15 3.07 -11.78
N TYR A 76 -4.08 4.00 -11.78
CA TYR A 76 -5.45 3.77 -12.23
C TYR A 76 -5.88 4.84 -13.22
N GLN A 77 -6.80 4.46 -14.09
CA GLN A 77 -7.43 5.38 -15.03
C GLN A 77 -8.91 5.48 -14.74
N ASP A 78 -9.41 6.71 -14.63
CA ASP A 78 -10.83 6.95 -14.39
C ASP A 78 -11.64 6.98 -15.71
N SER A 79 -12.94 7.23 -15.61
CA SER A 79 -13.83 7.31 -16.78
C SER A 79 -13.50 8.47 -17.72
N SER A 80 -12.77 9.48 -17.27
CA SER A 80 -12.30 10.61 -18.08
C SER A 80 -11.00 10.32 -18.82
N CYS A 81 -10.48 9.09 -18.76
CA CYS A 81 -9.18 8.68 -19.32
C CYS A 81 -7.97 9.36 -18.68
N GLN A 82 -8.13 9.90 -17.48
CA GLN A 82 -7.06 10.50 -16.71
C GLN A 82 -6.50 9.50 -15.70
N TRP A 83 -5.21 9.62 -15.41
CA TRP A 83 -4.50 8.72 -14.54
C TRP A 83 -4.22 9.32 -13.17
N GLY A 84 -4.24 8.47 -12.16
CA GLY A 84 -3.87 8.78 -10.80
C GLY A 84 -3.22 7.58 -10.12
N VAL A 85 -3.10 7.62 -8.80
CA VAL A 85 -2.47 6.57 -7.99
C VAL A 85 -3.42 6.13 -6.88
N LEU A 86 -3.60 4.81 -6.77
CA LEU A 86 -4.33 4.18 -5.67
C LEU A 86 -3.36 3.38 -4.81
N ALA A 87 -3.63 3.33 -3.52
CA ALA A 87 -3.06 2.29 -2.68
C ALA A 87 -3.79 0.97 -2.95
N VAL A 88 -3.14 -0.16 -2.66
CA VAL A 88 -3.75 -1.49 -2.90
C VAL A 88 -5.00 -1.75 -2.06
N ASP A 89 -5.24 -0.96 -1.01
CA ASP A 89 -6.46 -1.02 -0.19
C ASP A 89 -7.62 -0.19 -0.76
N GLY A 90 -7.43 0.48 -1.89
CA GLY A 90 -8.44 1.29 -2.57
C GLY A 90 -8.43 2.77 -2.24
N ARG A 91 -7.57 3.24 -1.34
CA ARG A 91 -7.47 4.67 -1.03
C ARG A 91 -6.88 5.45 -2.21
N ILE A 92 -7.48 6.58 -2.52
CA ILE A 92 -6.94 7.46 -3.56
C ILE A 92 -5.76 8.25 -2.98
N ILE A 93 -4.57 7.99 -3.47
CA ILE A 93 -3.35 8.70 -3.06
C ILE A 93 -3.15 9.95 -3.90
N ILE A 94 -3.32 9.84 -5.22
CA ILE A 94 -3.25 10.95 -6.16
C ILE A 94 -4.47 10.87 -7.07
N ARG A 95 -5.27 11.93 -7.10
CA ARG A 95 -6.47 11.97 -7.95
C ARG A 95 -6.12 11.87 -9.42
N ALA A 96 -7.00 11.23 -10.18
CA ALA A 96 -6.87 11.11 -11.62
C ALA A 96 -7.02 12.48 -12.29
N ARG A 97 -5.93 13.04 -12.77
CA ARG A 97 -5.87 14.28 -13.55
C ARG A 97 -4.65 14.33 -14.48
N TYR A 98 -3.87 13.27 -14.49
CA TYR A 98 -2.63 13.21 -15.25
C TYR A 98 -2.84 12.43 -16.54
N MET A 99 -2.09 12.80 -17.58
CA MET A 99 -2.11 12.11 -18.84
C MET A 99 -1.44 10.74 -18.76
N GLU A 100 -0.43 10.62 -17.90
CA GLU A 100 0.32 9.39 -17.71
C GLU A 100 0.88 9.33 -16.29
N VAL A 101 0.95 8.13 -15.72
CA VAL A 101 1.53 7.86 -14.41
C VAL A 101 2.41 6.63 -14.51
N GLU A 102 3.63 6.72 -13.97
CA GLU A 102 4.56 5.61 -13.86
C GLU A 102 5.06 5.52 -12.41
N ILE A 103 4.98 4.33 -11.82
CA ILE A 103 5.40 4.09 -10.44
C ILE A 103 6.68 3.27 -10.46
N ASP A 104 7.73 3.82 -9.85
CA ASP A 104 9.02 3.15 -9.72
C ASP A 104 9.06 2.28 -8.45
N ARG A 105 9.94 1.31 -8.44
CA ARG A 105 10.10 0.37 -7.31
C ARG A 105 10.58 1.03 -6.03
N ASP A 106 11.20 2.19 -6.12
CA ASP A 106 11.67 2.98 -4.97
C ASP A 106 10.54 3.75 -4.26
N GLY A 107 9.31 3.67 -4.77
CA GLY A 107 8.15 4.38 -4.21
C GLY A 107 7.95 5.76 -4.79
N THR A 108 8.57 6.08 -5.92
CA THR A 108 8.42 7.35 -6.61
C THR A 108 7.43 7.23 -7.76
N ALA A 109 6.48 8.15 -7.86
CA ALA A 109 5.57 8.25 -8.98
C ALA A 109 6.00 9.38 -9.90
N ARG A 110 6.11 9.07 -11.18
CA ARG A 110 6.33 10.07 -12.25
C ARG A 110 4.98 10.38 -12.90
N LEU A 111 4.57 11.63 -12.82
CA LEU A 111 3.27 12.10 -13.24
C LEU A 111 3.43 13.06 -14.42
N THR A 112 2.76 12.78 -15.52
CA THR A 112 2.76 13.65 -16.69
C THR A 112 1.42 14.35 -16.80
N LEU A 113 1.40 15.66 -16.56
CA LEU A 113 0.17 16.47 -16.61
C LEU A 113 -0.21 16.81 -18.04
N VAL A 114 0.75 17.33 -18.80
CA VAL A 114 0.68 17.62 -20.23
C VAL A 114 2.03 17.30 -20.85
N PRO A 115 2.13 17.12 -22.18
CA PRO A 115 3.43 16.88 -22.80
C PRO A 115 4.47 17.94 -22.39
N GLY A 116 5.61 17.49 -21.91
CA GLY A 116 6.70 18.34 -21.43
C GLY A 116 6.59 18.80 -19.98
N LYS A 117 5.50 18.52 -19.28
CA LYS A 117 5.35 18.83 -17.85
C LYS A 117 5.24 17.54 -17.04
N MET A 118 6.32 17.17 -16.39
CA MET A 118 6.40 16.01 -15.52
C MET A 118 6.63 16.45 -14.06
N GLU A 119 5.94 15.79 -13.15
CA GLU A 119 6.14 15.94 -11.72
C GLU A 119 6.59 14.60 -11.14
N THR A 120 7.43 14.64 -10.13
CA THR A 120 7.87 13.45 -9.41
C THR A 120 7.42 13.56 -7.96
N VAL A 121 6.69 12.57 -7.49
CA VAL A 121 6.16 12.54 -6.12
C VAL A 121 6.59 11.27 -5.43
N LYS A 122 7.05 11.40 -4.19
CA LYS A 122 7.40 10.26 -3.37
C LYS A 122 6.13 9.72 -2.69
N LEU A 123 5.79 8.45 -2.95
CA LEU A 123 4.57 7.82 -2.42
C LEU A 123 4.77 7.24 -1.02
N THR A 124 6.01 6.98 -0.63
CA THR A 124 6.35 6.46 0.69
C THR A 124 6.89 7.57 1.58
N ASP A 125 6.45 7.57 2.82
CA ASP A 125 6.93 8.50 3.84
C ASP A 125 8.40 8.27 4.20
#